data_f76f516c43e22278b14928f0f71f4d1b
#
_entry.id   f76f516c43e22278b14928f0f71f4d1b
#
_cell.length_a   1.000
_cell.length_b   1.000
_cell.length_c   1.000
_cell.angle_alpha   90.00
_cell.angle_beta   90.00
_cell.angle_gamma   90.00
#
_symmetry.space_group_name_H-M   'P 1'
#
loop_
_entity.id
_entity.type
_entity.pdbx_description
1 polymer ?
#
loop_
_entity_poly.entity_id
_entity_poly.type
_entity_poly.pdbx_seq_one_letter_code
_entity_poly.pdbx_strand_id
1 'polypeptide(L)'
;MNLFKKTAVLTDIHFGLKTNSVQHNEDCLNFVKWFCETAKAQGCETCIMMGDWHNNRAAINVVTLNYSLQSVELLGQSFDRVFFIPGNHDLYYRDKRDIQSTVWAKHIPNLHIMNDFYQEGDVSFAPWLVGDDHKKIPKISTKYMFGHFELPHFYMNAMVQMPETGEIKREHFGGIETVFTGHFHK
;
A
#
# COMPACT_ATOMS: atom_id res chain seq x y z
N MET A 1 -10.28 -12.55 17.21
CA MET A 1 -11.17 -11.37 17.00
C MET A 1 -10.86 -10.84 15.64
N ASN A 2 -11.82 -10.66 14.76
CA ASN A 2 -11.54 -10.19 13.40
C ASN A 2 -11.18 -8.70 13.46
N LEU A 3 -10.13 -8.31 12.74
CA LEU A 3 -9.66 -6.92 12.65
C LEU A 3 -10.74 -6.00 12.08
N PHE A 4 -11.53 -6.49 11.14
CA PHE A 4 -12.63 -5.78 10.49
C PHE A 4 -13.74 -6.76 10.06
N LYS A 5 -14.95 -6.25 9.88
CA LYS A 5 -16.04 -6.96 9.20
C LYS A 5 -16.02 -6.74 7.70
N LYS A 6 -15.80 -5.47 7.31
CA LYS A 6 -15.58 -5.02 5.94
C LYS A 6 -14.44 -4.02 5.91
N THR A 7 -13.58 -4.13 4.92
CA THR A 7 -12.51 -3.17 4.66
C THR A 7 -12.54 -2.72 3.21
N ALA A 8 -12.21 -1.46 3.00
CA ALA A 8 -11.95 -0.93 1.67
C ALA A 8 -10.44 -0.97 1.42
N VAL A 9 -10.05 -1.36 0.22
CA VAL A 9 -8.63 -1.52 -0.14
C VAL A 9 -8.33 -0.70 -1.39
N LEU A 10 -7.23 0.05 -1.37
CA LEU A 10 -6.69 0.77 -2.52
C LEU A 10 -5.17 0.61 -2.59
N THR A 11 -4.60 0.81 -3.76
CA THR A 11 -3.15 0.68 -4.00
C THR A 11 -2.71 1.51 -5.21
N ASP A 12 -1.41 1.79 -5.31
CA ASP A 12 -0.76 2.29 -6.52
C ASP A 12 -1.38 3.59 -7.07
N ILE A 13 -1.60 4.58 -6.21
CA ILE A 13 -2.16 5.89 -6.57
C ILE A 13 -1.17 6.73 -7.39
N HIS A 14 0.11 6.66 -7.05
CA HIS A 14 1.20 7.34 -7.73
C HIS A 14 1.01 8.86 -7.90
N PHE A 15 0.69 9.57 -6.80
CA PHE A 15 0.71 11.03 -6.83
C PHE A 15 2.03 11.55 -7.42
N GLY A 16 1.94 12.49 -8.36
CA GLY A 16 3.11 13.05 -9.05
C GLY A 16 3.52 12.32 -10.33
N LEU A 17 2.79 11.31 -10.78
CA LEU A 17 3.00 10.68 -12.08
C LEU A 17 2.89 11.73 -13.22
N LYS A 18 3.37 11.40 -14.44
CA LYS A 18 3.38 12.29 -15.61
C LYS A 18 4.03 13.63 -15.30
N THR A 19 5.24 13.60 -14.71
CA THR A 19 6.06 14.79 -14.41
C THR A 19 5.32 15.78 -13.48
N ASN A 20 4.69 15.27 -12.42
CA ASN A 20 3.89 16.02 -11.45
C ASN A 20 2.70 16.76 -12.09
N SER A 21 2.05 16.13 -13.07
CA SER A 21 0.88 16.71 -13.74
C SER A 21 -0.19 17.12 -12.73
N VAL A 22 -0.63 18.36 -12.79
CA VAL A 22 -1.73 18.88 -11.95
C VAL A 22 -3.00 18.07 -12.21
N GLN A 23 -3.34 17.82 -13.48
CA GLN A 23 -4.51 17.03 -13.85
C GLN A 23 -4.46 15.61 -13.25
N HIS A 24 -3.29 14.93 -13.34
CA HIS A 24 -3.15 13.60 -12.74
C HIS A 24 -3.34 13.64 -11.22
N ASN A 25 -2.75 14.62 -10.53
CA ASN A 25 -2.93 14.76 -9.08
C ASN A 25 -4.38 15.06 -8.70
N GLU A 26 -5.09 15.85 -9.51
CA GLU A 26 -6.52 16.14 -9.33
C GLU A 26 -7.37 14.88 -9.55
N ASP A 27 -7.06 14.09 -10.59
CA ASP A 27 -7.72 12.81 -10.86
C ASP A 27 -7.52 11.84 -9.68
N CYS A 28 -6.30 11.76 -9.11
CA CYS A 28 -6.01 10.97 -7.93
C CYS A 28 -6.85 11.41 -6.72
N LEU A 29 -6.93 12.72 -6.42
CA LEU A 29 -7.76 13.25 -5.34
C LEU A 29 -9.25 12.93 -5.57
N ASN A 30 -9.75 13.09 -6.78
CA ASN A 30 -11.14 12.79 -7.12
C ASN A 30 -11.44 11.29 -6.99
N PHE A 31 -10.49 10.43 -7.37
CA PHE A 31 -10.59 9.00 -7.13
C PHE A 31 -10.67 8.69 -5.62
N VAL A 32 -9.82 9.30 -4.79
CA VAL A 32 -9.86 9.07 -3.32
C VAL A 32 -11.19 9.55 -2.73
N LYS A 33 -11.74 10.67 -3.19
CA LYS A 33 -13.08 11.13 -2.78
C LYS A 33 -14.15 10.10 -3.10
N TRP A 34 -14.22 9.67 -4.35
CA TRP A 34 -15.15 8.63 -4.81
C TRP A 34 -14.98 7.32 -4.03
N PHE A 35 -13.74 6.92 -3.80
CA PHE A 35 -13.42 5.71 -3.02
C PHE A 35 -13.97 5.80 -1.60
N CYS A 36 -13.74 6.91 -0.89
CA CYS A 36 -14.24 7.14 0.45
C CYS A 36 -15.77 7.11 0.52
N GLU A 37 -16.44 7.81 -0.41
CA GLU A 37 -17.91 7.85 -0.49
C GLU A 37 -18.48 6.45 -0.74
N THR A 38 -17.90 5.71 -1.70
CA THR A 38 -18.32 4.36 -2.05
C THR A 38 -18.10 3.38 -0.89
N ALA A 39 -16.95 3.44 -0.24
CA ALA A 39 -16.63 2.58 0.89
C ALA A 39 -17.57 2.82 2.07
N LYS A 40 -17.87 4.09 2.41
CA LYS A 40 -18.85 4.46 3.45
C LYS A 40 -20.24 3.93 3.11
N ALA A 41 -20.70 4.08 1.87
CA ALA A 41 -21.99 3.56 1.42
C ALA A 41 -22.08 2.04 1.54
N GLN A 42 -20.95 1.33 1.43
CA GLN A 42 -20.85 -0.12 1.64
C GLN A 42 -20.67 -0.52 3.11
N GLY A 43 -20.56 0.42 4.04
CA GLY A 43 -20.35 0.17 5.48
C GLY A 43 -18.94 -0.30 5.82
N CYS A 44 -17.92 0.15 5.09
CA CYS A 44 -16.53 -0.10 5.44
C CYS A 44 -16.07 0.90 6.50
N GLU A 45 -15.61 0.40 7.65
CA GLU A 45 -15.06 1.20 8.76
C GLU A 45 -13.52 1.24 8.73
N THR A 46 -12.90 0.34 7.99
CA THR A 46 -11.44 0.22 7.88
C THR A 46 -11.01 0.41 6.43
N CYS A 47 -9.86 1.08 6.25
CA CYS A 47 -9.20 1.24 4.96
C CYS A 47 -7.79 0.66 5.01
N ILE A 48 -7.36 0.00 3.92
CA ILE A 48 -6.01 -0.50 3.74
C ILE A 48 -5.44 0.10 2.44
N MET A 49 -4.40 0.91 2.56
CA MET A 49 -3.60 1.41 1.44
C MET A 49 -2.37 0.51 1.28
N MET A 50 -2.23 -0.14 0.12
CA MET A 50 -1.21 -1.17 -0.10
C MET A 50 0.01 -0.67 -0.88
N GLY A 51 0.43 0.59 -0.68
CA GLY A 51 1.69 1.10 -1.19
C GLY A 51 1.62 1.89 -2.48
N ASP A 52 2.77 2.46 -2.83
CA ASP A 52 2.96 3.31 -4.00
C ASP A 52 2.01 4.51 -4.04
N TRP A 53 1.99 5.24 -2.90
CA TRP A 53 1.23 6.47 -2.77
C TRP A 53 1.81 7.60 -3.63
N HIS A 54 3.14 7.78 -3.58
CA HIS A 54 3.85 8.72 -4.44
C HIS A 54 4.57 8.02 -5.59
N ASN A 55 4.68 8.71 -6.72
CA ASN A 55 5.42 8.19 -7.87
C ASN A 55 6.94 8.38 -7.74
N ASN A 56 7.39 9.47 -7.14
CA ASN A 56 8.81 9.80 -7.03
C ASN A 56 9.30 9.63 -5.59
N ARG A 57 10.26 8.74 -5.39
CA ARG A 57 10.86 8.43 -4.09
C ARG A 57 11.84 9.49 -3.57
N ALA A 58 12.48 10.25 -4.48
CA ALA A 58 13.59 11.13 -4.13
C ALA A 58 13.14 12.55 -3.79
N ALA A 59 12.04 13.02 -4.39
CA ALA A 59 11.54 14.38 -4.19
C ALA A 59 10.04 14.43 -4.46
N ILE A 60 9.31 15.18 -3.65
CA ILE A 60 7.88 15.44 -3.85
C ILE A 60 7.71 16.90 -4.22
N ASN A 61 7.13 17.13 -5.39
CA ASN A 61 6.76 18.47 -5.83
C ASN A 61 5.70 19.08 -4.89
N VAL A 62 5.76 20.37 -4.62
CA VAL A 62 4.86 21.06 -3.68
C VAL A 62 3.39 20.91 -4.07
N VAL A 63 3.08 21.00 -5.37
CA VAL A 63 1.70 20.78 -5.86
C VAL A 63 1.25 19.34 -5.58
N THR A 64 2.08 18.37 -5.92
CA THR A 64 1.83 16.96 -5.63
C THR A 64 1.61 16.71 -4.14
N LEU A 65 2.46 17.29 -3.28
CA LEU A 65 2.34 17.17 -1.83
C LEU A 65 0.99 17.71 -1.34
N ASN A 66 0.53 18.83 -1.88
CA ASN A 66 -0.75 19.44 -1.49
C ASN A 66 -1.94 18.50 -1.78
N TYR A 67 -2.02 17.93 -2.99
CA TYR A 67 -3.07 16.96 -3.34
C TYR A 67 -2.96 15.67 -2.52
N SER A 68 -1.75 15.22 -2.28
CA SER A 68 -1.46 14.02 -1.48
C SER A 68 -1.92 14.20 -0.03
N LEU A 69 -1.63 15.35 0.61
CA LEU A 69 -2.08 15.66 1.97
C LEU A 69 -3.60 15.71 2.07
N GLN A 70 -4.28 16.43 1.18
CA GLN A 70 -5.74 16.47 1.15
C GLN A 70 -6.34 15.06 1.07
N SER A 71 -5.74 14.19 0.25
CA SER A 71 -6.22 12.84 0.04
C SER A 71 -6.06 11.95 1.28
N VAL A 72 -4.91 12.02 1.96
CA VAL A 72 -4.72 11.20 3.16
C VAL A 72 -5.51 11.71 4.36
N GLU A 73 -5.69 13.03 4.48
CA GLU A 73 -6.60 13.61 5.47
C GLU A 73 -8.03 13.12 5.27
N LEU A 74 -8.48 13.06 4.01
CA LEU A 74 -9.79 12.53 3.65
C LEU A 74 -9.94 11.04 4.02
N LEU A 75 -8.91 10.21 3.82
CA LEU A 75 -8.91 8.83 4.31
C LEU A 75 -9.06 8.79 5.84
N GLY A 76 -8.27 9.58 6.58
CA GLY A 76 -8.36 9.65 8.03
C GLY A 76 -9.74 10.10 8.55
N GLN A 77 -10.41 11.03 7.83
CA GLN A 77 -11.76 11.49 8.17
C GLN A 77 -12.87 10.51 7.80
N SER A 78 -12.59 9.61 6.87
CA SER A 78 -13.60 8.72 6.29
C SER A 78 -13.68 7.34 6.95
N PHE A 79 -12.62 6.91 7.63
CA PHE A 79 -12.53 5.58 8.23
C PHE A 79 -12.12 5.66 9.69
N ASP A 80 -12.55 4.69 10.50
CA ASP A 80 -12.16 4.59 11.90
C ASP A 80 -10.69 4.19 12.05
N ARG A 81 -10.18 3.35 11.14
CA ARG A 81 -8.78 2.91 11.08
C ARG A 81 -8.29 2.89 9.64
N VAL A 82 -7.10 3.42 9.42
CA VAL A 82 -6.40 3.38 8.13
C VAL A 82 -5.05 2.70 8.32
N PHE A 83 -4.82 1.61 7.61
CA PHE A 83 -3.52 0.93 7.56
C PHE A 83 -2.82 1.33 6.26
N PHE A 84 -1.62 1.88 6.41
CA PHE A 84 -0.82 2.34 5.28
C PHE A 84 0.43 1.48 5.14
N ILE A 85 0.51 0.68 4.10
CA ILE A 85 1.64 -0.19 3.79
C ILE A 85 2.57 0.56 2.83
N PRO A 86 3.84 0.84 3.16
CA PRO A 86 4.77 1.45 2.21
C PRO A 86 5.09 0.52 1.04
N GLY A 87 4.95 1.03 -0.21
CA GLY A 87 5.42 0.39 -1.43
C GLY A 87 6.85 0.81 -1.78
N ASN A 88 7.39 0.29 -2.88
CA ASN A 88 8.77 0.58 -3.31
C ASN A 88 8.96 2.04 -3.73
N HIS A 89 7.94 2.70 -4.28
CA HIS A 89 8.00 4.13 -4.62
C HIS A 89 7.91 5.05 -3.41
N ASP A 90 7.42 4.57 -2.28
CA ASP A 90 7.36 5.34 -1.04
C ASP A 90 8.69 5.38 -0.29
N LEU A 91 9.63 4.49 -0.60
CA LEU A 91 10.93 4.39 0.06
C LEU A 91 12.00 5.16 -0.71
N TYR A 92 12.78 6.00 0.00
CA TYR A 92 13.92 6.68 -0.59
C TYR A 92 15.01 5.69 -1.04
N TYR A 93 15.40 4.77 -0.16
CA TYR A 93 16.33 3.68 -0.49
C TYR A 93 15.58 2.47 -1.02
N ARG A 94 16.22 1.70 -1.90
CA ARG A 94 15.64 0.46 -2.43
C ARG A 94 15.70 -0.70 -1.46
N ASP A 95 16.69 -0.67 -0.56
CA ASP A 95 17.08 -1.75 0.35
C ASP A 95 16.84 -1.42 1.83
N LYS A 96 16.22 -0.26 2.14
CA LYS A 96 15.95 0.20 3.50
C LYS A 96 14.64 0.97 3.59
N ARG A 97 14.00 0.92 4.76
CA ARG A 97 12.76 1.67 5.07
C ARG A 97 12.95 2.87 5.99
N ASP A 98 14.21 3.29 6.23
CA ASP A 98 14.54 4.36 7.19
C ASP A 98 13.96 5.72 6.79
N ILE A 99 13.93 6.00 5.47
CA ILE A 99 13.40 7.25 4.91
C ILE A 99 12.30 6.91 3.90
N GLN A 100 11.12 7.47 4.11
CA GLN A 100 9.96 7.26 3.26
C GLN A 100 9.17 8.54 3.04
N SER A 101 8.55 8.64 1.88
CA SER A 101 7.81 9.82 1.45
C SER A 101 6.50 10.04 2.19
N THR A 102 6.01 9.02 2.88
CA THR A 102 4.70 9.00 3.56
C THR A 102 4.77 9.24 5.06
N VAL A 103 5.97 9.55 5.59
CA VAL A 103 6.20 9.73 7.04
C VAL A 103 5.31 10.81 7.68
N TRP A 104 4.88 11.80 6.92
CA TRP A 104 3.97 12.86 7.38
C TRP A 104 2.57 12.33 7.72
N ALA A 105 2.15 11.20 7.14
CA ALA A 105 0.86 10.59 7.42
C ALA A 105 0.71 10.10 8.88
N LYS A 106 1.82 9.90 9.60
CA LYS A 106 1.81 9.55 11.04
C LYS A 106 1.14 10.60 11.94
N HIS A 107 0.93 11.82 11.46
CA HIS A 107 0.25 12.88 12.19
C HIS A 107 -1.29 12.77 12.11
N ILE A 108 -1.82 11.83 11.33
CA ILE A 108 -3.24 11.52 11.27
C ILE A 108 -3.53 10.46 12.35
N PRO A 109 -4.37 10.78 13.37
CA PRO A 109 -4.43 9.99 14.61
C PRO A 109 -4.83 8.52 14.44
N ASN A 110 -5.66 8.22 13.45
CA ASN A 110 -6.19 6.88 13.18
C ASN A 110 -5.51 6.19 11.99
N LEU A 111 -4.39 6.76 11.49
CA LEU A 111 -3.60 6.19 10.41
C LEU A 111 -2.35 5.52 10.97
N HIS A 112 -2.17 4.24 10.62
CA HIS A 112 -1.08 3.39 11.08
C HIS A 112 -0.18 3.02 9.89
N ILE A 113 1.07 3.54 9.88
CA ILE A 113 2.05 3.18 8.85
C ILE A 113 2.70 1.85 9.25
N MET A 114 2.54 0.85 8.40
CA MET A 114 3.07 -0.51 8.59
C MET A 114 4.53 -0.58 8.13
N ASN A 115 5.48 -0.14 8.96
CA ASN A 115 6.91 -0.11 8.63
C ASN A 115 7.61 -1.46 8.80
N ASP A 116 6.98 -2.41 9.45
CA ASP A 116 7.44 -3.79 9.61
C ASP A 116 6.22 -4.71 9.52
N PHE A 117 6.48 -6.00 9.55
CA PHE A 117 5.41 -7.00 9.61
C PHE A 117 4.55 -6.76 10.86
N TYR A 118 3.26 -6.78 10.65
CA TYR A 118 2.29 -6.63 11.73
C TYR A 118 1.17 -7.66 11.57
N GLN A 119 0.72 -8.22 12.67
CA GLN A 119 -0.39 -9.16 12.68
C GLN A 119 -1.39 -8.77 13.77
N GLU A 120 -2.66 -8.75 13.41
CA GLU A 120 -3.78 -8.58 14.34
C GLU A 120 -4.90 -9.56 13.99
N GLY A 121 -5.17 -10.50 14.90
CA GLY A 121 -6.13 -11.57 14.66
C GLY A 121 -5.72 -12.47 13.48
N ASP A 122 -6.59 -12.57 12.50
CA ASP A 122 -6.44 -13.38 11.30
C ASP A 122 -5.93 -12.57 10.07
N VAL A 123 -5.43 -11.36 10.33
CA VAL A 123 -4.90 -10.46 9.29
C VAL A 123 -3.44 -10.14 9.55
N SER A 124 -2.62 -10.18 8.52
CA SER A 124 -1.23 -9.74 8.53
C SER A 124 -0.95 -8.68 7.47
N PHE A 125 0.02 -7.83 7.76
CA PHE A 125 0.48 -6.76 6.90
C PHE A 125 1.98 -6.89 6.68
N ALA A 126 2.43 -6.68 5.46
CA ALA A 126 3.84 -6.69 5.10
C ALA A 126 4.17 -5.47 4.22
N PRO A 127 5.11 -4.61 4.61
CA PRO A 127 5.59 -3.52 3.77
C PRO A 127 6.37 -4.07 2.57
N TRP A 128 6.79 -3.19 1.64
CA TRP A 128 7.78 -3.56 0.63
C TRP A 128 8.97 -4.26 1.28
N LEU A 129 9.31 -5.45 0.79
CA LEU A 129 10.32 -6.29 1.41
C LEU A 129 11.73 -5.77 1.13
N VAL A 130 12.56 -5.72 2.15
CA VAL A 130 13.96 -5.32 2.07
C VAL A 130 14.84 -6.34 2.78
N GLY A 131 16.04 -6.57 2.24
CA GLY A 131 16.98 -7.53 2.81
C GLY A 131 16.35 -8.92 3.01
N ASP A 132 16.46 -9.45 4.21
CA ASP A 132 16.01 -10.80 4.58
C ASP A 132 14.52 -10.92 4.93
N ASP A 133 13.71 -9.91 4.65
CA ASP A 133 12.29 -9.89 5.03
C ASP A 133 11.48 -11.06 4.43
N HIS A 134 11.84 -11.53 3.24
CA HIS A 134 11.18 -12.70 2.62
C HIS A 134 11.21 -13.94 3.53
N LYS A 135 12.22 -14.07 4.42
CA LYS A 135 12.36 -15.17 5.39
C LYS A 135 11.33 -15.10 6.54
N LYS A 136 10.66 -13.97 6.71
CA LYS A 136 9.61 -13.80 7.74
C LYS A 136 8.28 -14.38 7.28
N ILE A 137 7.97 -14.32 5.98
CA ILE A 137 6.66 -14.71 5.41
C ILE A 137 6.29 -16.16 5.76
N PRO A 138 7.17 -17.18 5.60
CA PRO A 138 6.83 -18.57 5.94
C PRO A 138 6.48 -18.84 7.39
N LYS A 139 6.78 -17.88 8.29
CA LYS A 139 6.47 -17.98 9.72
C LYS A 139 5.10 -17.42 10.09
N ILE A 140 4.40 -16.83 9.11
CA ILE A 140 3.10 -16.19 9.30
C ILE A 140 2.01 -17.19 8.93
N SER A 141 1.00 -17.31 9.80
CA SER A 141 -0.19 -18.09 9.53
C SER A 141 -1.41 -17.23 9.83
N THR A 142 -2.07 -16.76 8.78
CA THR A 142 -3.24 -15.86 8.85
C THR A 142 -4.21 -16.16 7.72
N LYS A 143 -5.45 -15.75 7.88
CA LYS A 143 -6.44 -15.84 6.81
C LYS A 143 -6.15 -14.89 5.67
N TYR A 144 -5.78 -13.65 6.00
CA TYR A 144 -5.50 -12.60 5.03
C TYR A 144 -4.12 -11.99 5.24
N MET A 145 -3.41 -11.75 4.14
CA MET A 145 -2.21 -10.92 4.14
C MET A 145 -2.37 -9.79 3.13
N PHE A 146 -2.08 -8.58 3.56
CA PHE A 146 -1.99 -7.40 2.72
C PHE A 146 -0.55 -6.94 2.62
N GLY A 147 -0.09 -6.63 1.39
CA GLY A 147 1.28 -6.22 1.18
C GLY A 147 1.53 -5.53 -0.16
N HIS A 148 2.79 -5.28 -0.42
CA HIS A 148 3.25 -4.73 -1.69
C HIS A 148 4.44 -5.59 -2.16
N PHE A 149 4.18 -6.53 -3.08
CA PHE A 149 5.11 -7.60 -3.40
C PHE A 149 5.44 -7.67 -4.88
N GLU A 150 6.71 -7.88 -5.17
CA GLU A 150 7.20 -8.26 -6.49
C GLU A 150 7.14 -9.79 -6.64
N LEU A 151 5.98 -10.30 -7.05
CA LEU A 151 5.74 -11.74 -7.14
C LEU A 151 6.17 -12.28 -8.50
N PRO A 152 6.91 -13.42 -8.55
CA PRO A 152 7.25 -14.08 -9.81
C PRO A 152 5.99 -14.57 -10.53
N HIS A 153 6.08 -14.64 -11.85
CA HIS A 153 5.01 -15.08 -12.76
C HIS A 153 3.79 -14.15 -12.85
N PHE A 154 3.76 -13.03 -12.13
CA PHE A 154 2.77 -11.99 -12.35
C PHE A 154 3.15 -11.15 -13.57
N TYR A 155 2.15 -10.65 -14.29
CA TYR A 155 2.37 -9.77 -15.42
C TYR A 155 2.71 -8.35 -14.94
N MET A 156 3.89 -7.86 -15.32
CA MET A 156 4.31 -6.48 -15.09
C MET A 156 3.55 -5.51 -16.03
N ASN A 157 3.19 -5.99 -17.21
CA ASN A 157 2.38 -5.32 -18.22
C ASN A 157 1.78 -6.39 -19.15
N ALA A 158 1.06 -5.98 -20.19
CA ALA A 158 0.38 -6.90 -21.11
C ALA A 158 1.30 -7.91 -21.81
N MET A 159 2.62 -7.68 -21.85
CA MET A 159 3.58 -8.49 -22.61
C MET A 159 4.70 -9.09 -21.77
N VAL A 160 4.97 -8.56 -20.56
CA VAL A 160 6.14 -8.95 -19.77
C VAL A 160 5.68 -9.56 -18.44
N GLN A 161 6.08 -10.79 -18.21
CA GLN A 161 5.86 -11.51 -16.97
C GLN A 161 7.11 -11.40 -16.09
N MET A 162 6.92 -11.20 -14.77
CA MET A 162 8.02 -11.16 -13.81
C MET A 162 8.73 -12.51 -13.78
N PRO A 163 10.05 -12.54 -14.07
CA PRO A 163 10.83 -13.77 -14.03
C PRO A 163 11.00 -14.28 -12.59
N GLU A 164 11.30 -15.57 -12.43
CA GLU A 164 11.62 -16.17 -11.13
C GLU A 164 13.08 -15.86 -10.73
N THR A 165 13.39 -14.58 -10.58
CA THR A 165 14.73 -14.10 -10.19
C THR A 165 14.81 -13.61 -8.76
N GLY A 166 13.66 -13.50 -8.09
CA GLY A 166 13.54 -12.93 -6.76
C GLY A 166 13.66 -13.96 -5.64
N GLU A 167 13.87 -13.44 -4.44
CA GLU A 167 13.93 -14.22 -3.19
C GLU A 167 12.53 -14.66 -2.73
N ILE A 168 11.46 -14.05 -3.27
CA ILE A 168 10.06 -14.38 -2.95
C ILE A 168 9.60 -15.50 -3.88
N LYS A 169 8.99 -16.53 -3.27
CA LYS A 169 8.35 -17.64 -3.97
C LYS A 169 6.92 -17.82 -3.45
N ARG A 170 6.08 -18.41 -4.30
CA ARG A 170 4.70 -18.72 -3.94
C ARG A 170 4.60 -19.58 -2.67
N GLU A 171 5.51 -20.51 -2.50
CA GLU A 171 5.55 -21.45 -1.37
C GLU A 171 5.76 -20.72 -0.02
N HIS A 172 6.36 -19.53 -0.01
CA HIS A 172 6.53 -18.75 1.20
C HIS A 172 5.18 -18.35 1.83
N PHE A 173 4.12 -18.26 1.04
CA PHE A 173 2.77 -17.88 1.48
C PHE A 173 1.90 -19.07 1.91
N GLY A 174 2.46 -20.28 2.04
CA GLY A 174 1.70 -21.49 2.32
C GLY A 174 0.89 -21.49 3.62
N GLY A 175 1.23 -20.63 4.59
CA GLY A 175 0.46 -20.43 5.84
C GLY A 175 -0.66 -19.39 5.73
N ILE A 176 -0.89 -18.79 4.56
CA ILE A 176 -1.81 -17.69 4.35
C ILE A 176 -2.89 -18.10 3.34
N GLU A 177 -4.16 -17.94 3.71
CA GLU A 177 -5.29 -18.36 2.88
C GLU A 177 -5.46 -17.48 1.63
N THR A 178 -5.35 -16.15 1.82
CA THR A 178 -5.53 -15.16 0.75
C THR A 178 -4.53 -14.02 0.88
N VAL A 179 -3.82 -13.73 -0.20
CA VAL A 179 -2.85 -12.62 -0.28
C VAL A 179 -3.40 -11.55 -1.22
N PHE A 180 -3.44 -10.31 -0.72
CA PHE A 180 -3.71 -9.11 -1.51
C PHE A 180 -2.41 -8.32 -1.67
N THR A 181 -2.11 -7.91 -2.88
CA THR A 181 -0.86 -7.17 -3.16
C THR A 181 -1.08 -6.04 -4.16
N GLY A 182 -0.37 -4.92 -3.95
CA GLY A 182 -0.11 -3.90 -4.96
C GLY A 182 1.11 -4.25 -5.81
N HIS A 183 1.65 -3.29 -6.52
CA HIS A 183 2.88 -3.25 -7.32
C HIS A 183 2.68 -3.44 -8.82
N PHE A 184 1.95 -4.46 -9.28
CA PHE A 184 1.75 -4.67 -10.71
C PHE A 184 0.43 -4.08 -11.18
N HIS A 185 0.52 -3.14 -12.12
CA HIS A 185 -0.66 -2.49 -12.72
C HIS A 185 -1.11 -3.26 -13.96
N LYS A 186 -2.39 -3.51 -14.07
CA LYS A 186 -3.01 -4.11 -15.26
C LYS A 186 -3.99 -3.14 -15.90
#